data_6e500f5c075c9d35addb5ce0170bb693
#
_entry.id   6e500f5c075c9d35addb5ce0170bb693
#
_cell.length_a   1.000
_cell.length_b   1.000
_cell.length_c   1.000
_cell.angle_alpha   90.00
_cell.angle_beta   90.00
_cell.angle_gamma   90.00
#
_symmetry.space_group_name_H-M   'P 1'
#
loop_
_entity.id
_entity.type
_entity.pdbx_description
1 polymer ?
#
loop_
_entity_poly.entity_id
_entity_poly.type
_entity_poly.pdbx_seq_one_letter_code
_entity_poly.pdbx_strand_id
1 'polypeptide(L)'
;MFVRNWIRNRGGGGQLFIGDTGTLLNPAQWLIDALGGGETITPEKAAKNSNVAACVSILADDIGKLPIHTFNKQKKNIGMQHPVARLLYERPNPFMSAFVFKQTMQGHIGIYGNGIAYIEWGADGYPAALWPLDPVRTTVQLDTSTGQLRYKTQNAQGKMYDLAPEDVLHFKAFTRDGIIGVAPWKTLVDELDSQNATKAFISDFYRNGTLSSGVLKTATKLNREAKQRVREE
;
A
#
# COMPACT_ATOMS: atom_id res chain seq x y z
N MET A 1 -10.26 3.38 -37.42
CA MET A 1 -10.80 2.08 -37.90
C MET A 1 -9.72 1.00 -38.07
N PHE A 2 -8.44 1.34 -38.15
CA PHE A 2 -7.31 0.39 -38.35
C PHE A 2 -6.84 -0.33 -37.08
N VAL A 3 -6.95 0.24 -35.92
CA VAL A 3 -6.48 -0.36 -34.67
C VAL A 3 -7.38 -1.49 -34.14
N ARG A 4 -8.65 -1.50 -34.52
CA ARG A 4 -9.62 -2.54 -34.10
C ARG A 4 -9.39 -3.92 -34.75
N ASN A 5 -8.76 -3.98 -35.89
CA ASN A 5 -8.54 -5.24 -36.62
C ASN A 5 -7.23 -5.95 -36.28
N TRP A 6 -6.25 -5.24 -35.70
CA TRP A 6 -4.97 -5.84 -35.36
C TRP A 6 -5.03 -6.69 -34.06
N ILE A 7 -5.93 -6.34 -33.15
CA ILE A 7 -6.14 -7.07 -31.89
C ILE A 7 -6.90 -8.38 -32.07
N ARG A 8 -7.63 -8.52 -33.18
CA ARG A 8 -8.51 -9.68 -33.43
C ARG A 8 -7.81 -10.94 -33.93
N ASN A 9 -6.55 -10.89 -34.31
CA ASN A 9 -5.85 -11.98 -35.02
C ASN A 9 -4.71 -12.68 -34.27
N ARG A 10 -4.58 -12.46 -32.95
CA ARG A 10 -3.72 -13.30 -32.11
C ARG A 10 -4.60 -14.15 -31.21
N GLY A 11 -4.78 -15.42 -31.65
CA GLY A 11 -5.56 -16.43 -30.97
C GLY A 11 -5.02 -16.69 -29.54
N GLY A 12 -5.83 -16.40 -28.57
CA GLY A 12 -5.74 -16.72 -27.17
C GLY A 12 -7.02 -16.21 -26.56
N GLY A 13 -7.95 -17.11 -26.21
CA GLY A 13 -9.27 -16.80 -25.67
C GLY A 13 -9.19 -16.10 -24.29
N GLY A 14 -8.88 -14.83 -24.28
CA GLY A 14 -9.05 -13.95 -23.12
C GLY A 14 -10.36 -13.20 -23.28
N GLN A 15 -11.31 -13.44 -22.39
CA GLN A 15 -12.48 -12.58 -22.26
C GLN A 15 -12.01 -11.14 -22.01
N LEU A 16 -12.33 -10.24 -22.93
CA LEU A 16 -12.21 -8.80 -22.70
C LEU A 16 -13.20 -8.42 -21.60
N PHE A 17 -12.69 -8.29 -20.38
CA PHE A 17 -13.44 -7.60 -19.33
C PHE A 17 -13.54 -6.12 -19.72
N ILE A 18 -14.73 -5.73 -20.18
CA ILE A 18 -15.11 -4.32 -20.38
C ILE A 18 -15.35 -3.74 -18.97
N GLY A 19 -14.29 -3.41 -18.25
CA GLY A 19 -14.38 -2.88 -16.90
C GLY A 19 -13.30 -1.87 -16.56
N ASP A 20 -12.20 -1.87 -17.30
CA ASP A 20 -11.08 -0.94 -17.07
C ASP A 20 -10.67 -0.29 -18.39
N THR A 21 -11.49 0.66 -18.84
CA THR A 21 -11.11 1.55 -19.95
C THR A 21 -10.14 2.58 -19.40
N GLY A 22 -8.86 2.22 -19.30
CA GLY A 22 -7.80 3.18 -19.03
C GLY A 22 -7.89 4.36 -19.99
N THR A 23 -7.83 5.56 -19.46
CA THR A 23 -7.68 6.80 -20.23
C THR A 23 -6.21 7.03 -20.55
N LEU A 24 -5.90 7.95 -21.48
CA LEU A 24 -4.51 8.34 -21.78
C LEU A 24 -3.75 8.84 -20.53
N LEU A 25 -4.47 9.31 -19.51
CA LEU A 25 -3.92 9.78 -18.23
C LEU A 25 -3.79 8.67 -17.19
N ASN A 26 -4.49 7.54 -17.39
CA ASN A 26 -4.40 6.36 -16.54
C ASN A 26 -4.60 5.12 -17.42
N PRO A 27 -3.56 4.67 -18.12
CA PRO A 27 -3.63 3.49 -18.98
C PRO A 27 -3.91 2.25 -18.14
N ALA A 28 -4.67 1.29 -18.71
CA ALA A 28 -4.93 0.03 -18.06
C ALA A 28 -3.62 -0.73 -17.78
N GLN A 29 -3.52 -1.40 -16.63
CA GLN A 29 -2.30 -2.08 -16.18
C GLN A 29 -1.71 -3.03 -17.23
N TRP A 30 -2.58 -3.81 -17.93
CA TRP A 30 -2.14 -4.71 -18.97
C TRP A 30 -1.42 -4.01 -20.14
N LEU A 31 -1.77 -2.75 -20.42
CA LEU A 31 -1.11 -1.95 -21.45
C LEU A 31 0.26 -1.46 -20.99
N ILE A 32 0.38 -1.08 -19.73
CA ILE A 32 1.64 -0.70 -19.10
C ILE A 32 2.61 -1.89 -19.13
N ASP A 33 2.13 -3.07 -18.74
CA ASP A 33 2.92 -4.31 -18.74
C ASP A 33 3.35 -4.72 -20.16
N ALA A 34 2.47 -4.55 -21.15
CA ALA A 34 2.77 -4.87 -22.55
C ALA A 34 3.78 -3.91 -23.20
N LEU A 35 3.86 -2.67 -22.73
CA LEU A 35 4.81 -1.66 -23.21
C LEU A 35 6.17 -1.72 -22.49
N GLY A 36 6.37 -2.70 -21.61
CA GLY A 36 7.59 -2.81 -20.79
C GLY A 36 7.66 -1.75 -19.69
N GLY A 37 6.50 -1.21 -19.30
CA GLY A 37 6.40 -0.32 -18.14
C GLY A 37 6.90 -1.04 -16.89
N GLY A 38 7.73 -0.36 -16.11
CA GLY A 38 8.36 -0.89 -14.91
C GLY A 38 7.35 -1.54 -13.96
N GLU A 39 7.80 -2.48 -13.17
CA GLU A 39 6.99 -3.14 -12.15
C GLU A 39 6.27 -2.10 -11.30
N THR A 40 4.93 -2.08 -11.35
CA THR A 40 4.14 -1.17 -10.52
C THR A 40 4.51 -1.33 -9.05
N ILE A 41 4.92 -0.24 -8.41
CA ILE A 41 5.23 -0.26 -6.98
C ILE A 41 3.93 -0.45 -6.20
N THR A 42 3.81 -1.59 -5.53
CA THR A 42 2.73 -1.85 -4.57
C THR A 42 3.08 -1.31 -3.19
N PRO A 43 2.10 -1.12 -2.29
CA PRO A 43 2.37 -0.72 -0.90
C PRO A 43 3.38 -1.64 -0.21
N GLU A 44 3.33 -2.94 -0.47
CA GLU A 44 4.25 -3.93 0.11
C GLU A 44 5.67 -3.78 -0.45
N LYS A 45 5.82 -3.46 -1.75
CA LYS A 45 7.13 -3.15 -2.35
C LYS A 45 7.67 -1.83 -1.81
N ALA A 46 6.84 -0.81 -1.69
CA ALA A 46 7.22 0.47 -1.08
C ALA A 46 7.68 0.29 0.37
N ALA A 47 6.98 -0.53 1.16
CA ALA A 47 7.36 -0.83 2.55
C ALA A 47 8.71 -1.56 2.67
N LYS A 48 9.14 -2.31 1.64
CA LYS A 48 10.46 -2.95 1.58
C LYS A 48 11.59 -1.99 1.23
N ASN A 49 11.29 -0.81 0.70
CA ASN A 49 12.31 0.21 0.48
C ASN A 49 12.77 0.79 1.82
N SER A 50 14.09 0.72 2.08
CA SER A 50 14.68 1.13 3.36
C SER A 50 14.38 2.58 3.73
N ASN A 51 14.34 3.48 2.76
CA ASN A 51 14.09 4.90 2.99
C ASN A 51 12.63 5.14 3.37
N VAL A 52 11.69 4.51 2.65
CA VAL A 52 10.26 4.57 2.98
C VAL A 52 10.00 3.97 4.36
N ALA A 53 10.56 2.78 4.62
CA ALA A 53 10.42 2.12 5.92
C ALA A 53 10.96 2.99 7.07
N ALA A 54 12.14 3.59 6.90
CA ALA A 54 12.72 4.48 7.91
C ALA A 54 11.84 5.71 8.16
N CYS A 55 11.39 6.40 7.12
CA CYS A 55 10.52 7.57 7.26
C CYS A 55 9.21 7.22 7.96
N VAL A 56 8.56 6.14 7.54
CA VAL A 56 7.29 5.69 8.14
C VAL A 56 7.49 5.30 9.60
N SER A 57 8.58 4.57 9.93
CA SER A 57 8.87 4.17 11.31
C SER A 57 9.10 5.39 12.22
N ILE A 58 9.91 6.36 11.79
CA ILE A 58 10.17 7.57 12.57
C ILE A 58 8.88 8.33 12.85
N LEU A 59 8.06 8.56 11.83
CA LEU A 59 6.77 9.25 11.98
C LEU A 59 5.81 8.46 12.89
N ALA A 60 5.77 7.13 12.74
CA ALA A 60 4.91 6.27 13.54
C ALA A 60 5.33 6.28 15.01
N ASP A 61 6.63 6.23 15.28
CA ASP A 61 7.18 6.30 16.65
C ASP A 61 6.91 7.65 17.31
N ASP A 62 7.08 8.73 16.55
CA ASP A 62 6.85 10.08 17.09
C ASP A 62 5.37 10.32 17.41
N ILE A 63 4.47 9.93 16.51
CA ILE A 63 3.01 9.98 16.79
C ILE A 63 2.65 9.04 17.94
N GLY A 64 3.27 7.86 18.01
CA GLY A 64 3.09 6.91 19.11
C GLY A 64 3.37 7.52 20.49
N LYS A 65 4.42 8.33 20.59
CA LYS A 65 4.84 8.99 21.84
C LYS A 65 3.91 10.13 22.29
N LEU A 66 3.18 10.76 21.36
CA LEU A 66 2.33 11.90 21.71
C LEU A 66 1.15 11.48 22.58
N PRO A 67 0.92 12.13 23.73
CA PRO A 67 -0.26 11.86 24.54
C PRO A 67 -1.51 12.44 23.88
N ILE A 68 -2.60 11.68 23.90
CA ILE A 68 -3.91 12.16 23.45
C ILE A 68 -4.73 12.57 24.68
N HIS A 69 -5.14 13.82 24.73
CA HIS A 69 -5.99 14.35 25.77
C HIS A 69 -7.38 14.64 25.25
N THR A 70 -8.39 14.32 26.04
CA THR A 70 -9.79 14.58 25.72
C THR A 70 -10.29 15.83 26.45
N PHE A 71 -10.98 16.69 25.71
CA PHE A 71 -11.52 17.94 26.23
C PHE A 71 -13.04 17.99 26.04
N ASN A 72 -13.75 18.59 26.98
CA ASN A 72 -15.15 18.89 26.80
C ASN A 72 -15.35 20.17 25.95
N LYS A 73 -16.64 20.52 25.65
CA LYS A 73 -16.96 21.73 24.88
C LYS A 73 -16.47 23.02 25.54
N GLN A 74 -16.27 23.05 26.87
CA GLN A 74 -15.74 24.18 27.61
C GLN A 74 -14.19 24.18 27.67
N LYS A 75 -13.53 23.37 26.85
CA LYS A 75 -12.07 23.22 26.81
C LYS A 75 -11.42 22.78 28.14
N LYS A 76 -12.17 22.13 29.00
CA LYS A 76 -11.64 21.51 30.22
C LYS A 76 -11.23 20.07 29.89
N ASN A 77 -10.05 19.67 30.32
CA ASN A 77 -9.60 18.29 30.23
C ASN A 77 -10.53 17.41 31.10
N ILE A 78 -11.14 16.42 30.46
CA ILE A 78 -12.08 15.50 31.13
C ILE A 78 -11.31 14.46 31.97
N GLY A 79 -10.01 14.32 31.72
CA GLY A 79 -9.17 13.36 32.42
C GLY A 79 -9.53 11.90 32.10
N MET A 80 -8.98 10.99 32.87
CA MET A 80 -9.09 9.54 32.69
C MET A 80 -10.44 8.96 33.13
N GLN A 81 -11.35 9.79 33.66
CA GLN A 81 -12.66 9.33 34.10
C GLN A 81 -13.59 9.00 32.91
N HIS A 82 -13.33 9.58 31.74
CA HIS A 82 -14.12 9.33 30.56
C HIS A 82 -13.63 8.06 29.83
N PRO A 83 -14.50 7.11 29.46
CA PRO A 83 -14.12 5.84 28.82
C PRO A 83 -13.24 6.03 27.58
N VAL A 84 -13.58 6.97 26.70
CA VAL A 84 -12.79 7.29 25.49
C VAL A 84 -11.38 7.79 25.84
N ALA A 85 -11.22 8.60 26.90
CA ALA A 85 -9.90 9.08 27.32
C ALA A 85 -9.01 7.91 27.73
N ARG A 86 -9.56 6.95 28.43
CA ARG A 86 -8.86 5.75 28.88
C ARG A 86 -8.41 4.88 27.71
N LEU A 87 -9.29 4.65 26.71
CA LEU A 87 -8.93 3.91 25.50
C LEU A 87 -7.78 4.57 24.72
N LEU A 88 -7.83 5.87 24.54
CA LEU A 88 -6.85 6.60 23.74
C LEU A 88 -5.52 6.83 24.46
N TYR A 89 -5.53 6.86 25.78
CA TYR A 89 -4.32 7.15 26.59
C TYR A 89 -3.64 5.89 27.14
N GLU A 90 -4.41 4.90 27.64
CA GLU A 90 -3.85 3.70 28.27
C GLU A 90 -3.82 2.51 27.30
N ARG A 91 -5.00 1.95 27.01
CA ARG A 91 -5.16 0.72 26.24
C ARG A 91 -6.41 0.77 25.37
N PRO A 92 -6.25 0.82 24.05
CA PRO A 92 -7.37 0.74 23.11
C PRO A 92 -8.03 -0.65 23.07
N ASN A 93 -7.28 -1.72 23.37
CA ASN A 93 -7.78 -3.09 23.48
C ASN A 93 -6.86 -3.93 24.40
N PRO A 94 -7.25 -5.17 24.76
CA PRO A 94 -6.47 -6.01 25.67
C PRO A 94 -5.06 -6.38 25.19
N PHE A 95 -4.80 -6.31 23.88
CA PHE A 95 -3.53 -6.75 23.26
C PHE A 95 -2.55 -5.62 22.98
N MET A 96 -3.00 -4.36 23.01
CA MET A 96 -2.20 -3.21 22.58
C MET A 96 -2.16 -2.14 23.66
N SER A 97 -1.01 -1.47 23.80
CA SER A 97 -0.92 -0.17 24.47
C SER A 97 -1.37 0.95 23.53
N ALA A 98 -1.68 2.11 24.09
CA ALA A 98 -2.02 3.30 23.30
C ALA A 98 -0.87 3.73 22.37
N PHE A 99 0.39 3.50 22.78
CA PHE A 99 1.55 3.73 21.93
C PHE A 99 1.51 2.85 20.68
N VAL A 100 1.39 1.53 20.85
CA VAL A 100 1.39 0.57 19.74
C VAL A 100 0.21 0.81 18.79
N PHE A 101 -0.95 1.15 19.33
CA PHE A 101 -2.13 1.48 18.51
C PHE A 101 -1.86 2.69 17.60
N LYS A 102 -1.38 3.80 18.17
CA LYS A 102 -1.06 5.02 17.41
C LYS A 102 0.04 4.78 16.39
N GLN A 103 1.08 4.05 16.78
CA GLN A 103 2.17 3.64 15.90
C GLN A 103 1.65 2.82 14.72
N THR A 104 0.80 1.81 14.97
CA THR A 104 0.18 0.98 13.94
C THR A 104 -0.69 1.81 13.00
N MET A 105 -1.55 2.67 13.54
CA MET A 105 -2.42 3.52 12.73
C MET A 105 -1.62 4.48 11.85
N GLN A 106 -0.56 5.09 12.39
CA GLN A 106 0.33 5.96 11.61
C GLN A 106 1.11 5.18 10.55
N GLY A 107 1.56 3.97 10.85
CA GLY A 107 2.19 3.06 9.89
C GLY A 107 1.25 2.73 8.71
N HIS A 108 -0.02 2.42 9.01
CA HIS A 108 -1.03 2.20 7.97
C HIS A 108 -1.27 3.45 7.11
N ILE A 109 -1.31 4.63 7.72
CA ILE A 109 -1.42 5.90 6.99
C ILE A 109 -0.20 6.10 6.07
N GLY A 110 1.01 5.86 6.56
CA GLY A 110 2.24 6.03 5.81
C GLY A 110 2.35 5.11 4.60
N ILE A 111 1.94 3.84 4.74
CA ILE A 111 2.08 2.82 3.69
C ILE A 111 0.85 2.75 2.77
N TYR A 112 -0.35 2.81 3.33
CA TYR A 112 -1.60 2.61 2.57
C TYR A 112 -2.40 3.90 2.37
N GLY A 113 -2.02 4.98 3.04
CA GLY A 113 -2.75 6.24 3.03
C GLY A 113 -3.94 6.30 3.97
N ASN A 114 -4.33 5.17 4.56
CA ASN A 114 -5.52 5.05 5.38
C ASN A 114 -5.23 4.18 6.61
N GLY A 115 -5.54 4.70 7.78
CA GLY A 115 -5.54 3.96 9.05
C GLY A 115 -6.99 3.78 9.51
N ILE A 116 -7.46 2.54 9.59
CA ILE A 116 -8.85 2.22 9.86
C ILE A 116 -8.89 1.36 11.12
N ALA A 117 -9.76 1.70 12.08
CA ALA A 117 -10.01 0.89 13.26
C ALA A 117 -11.49 0.68 13.48
N TYR A 118 -11.88 -0.53 13.83
CA TYR A 118 -13.23 -0.86 14.27
C TYR A 118 -13.45 -0.42 15.71
N ILE A 119 -14.59 0.16 15.97
CA ILE A 119 -15.04 0.56 17.32
C ILE A 119 -15.95 -0.54 17.86
N GLU A 120 -15.50 -1.20 18.90
CA GLU A 120 -16.35 -2.13 19.66
C GLU A 120 -17.11 -1.33 20.70
N TRP A 121 -18.45 -1.38 20.64
CA TRP A 121 -19.33 -0.66 21.54
C TRP A 121 -19.67 -1.50 22.77
N GLY A 122 -19.60 -0.88 23.93
CA GLY A 122 -20.08 -1.47 25.18
C GLY A 122 -21.61 -1.39 25.33
N ALA A 123 -22.14 -2.14 26.28
CA ALA A 123 -23.59 -2.12 26.61
C ALA A 123 -24.06 -0.76 27.15
N ASP A 124 -23.15 0.07 27.61
CA ASP A 124 -23.38 1.43 28.11
C ASP A 124 -23.41 2.50 27.02
N GLY A 125 -23.23 2.09 25.76
CA GLY A 125 -23.18 2.98 24.59
C GLY A 125 -21.87 3.76 24.44
N TYR A 126 -20.84 3.42 25.21
CA TYR A 126 -19.50 3.96 25.04
C TYR A 126 -18.59 2.96 24.30
N PRO A 127 -17.55 3.45 23.60
CA PRO A 127 -16.55 2.56 23.02
C PRO A 127 -15.85 1.73 24.11
N ALA A 128 -15.88 0.40 23.95
CA ALA A 128 -15.24 -0.55 24.85
C ALA A 128 -13.83 -0.91 24.37
N ALA A 129 -13.62 -1.01 23.05
CA ALA A 129 -12.31 -1.26 22.48
C ALA A 129 -12.16 -0.67 21.06
N LEU A 130 -10.91 -0.50 20.63
CA LEU A 130 -10.54 -0.07 19.28
C LEU A 130 -9.63 -1.13 18.66
N TRP A 131 -10.03 -1.63 17.48
CA TRP A 131 -9.34 -2.70 16.77
C TRP A 131 -8.82 -2.20 15.43
N PRO A 132 -7.50 -2.06 15.24
CA PRO A 132 -6.95 -1.75 13.92
C PRO A 132 -7.36 -2.80 12.90
N LEU A 133 -7.87 -2.34 11.76
CA LEU A 133 -8.20 -3.19 10.62
C LEU A 133 -7.03 -3.23 9.65
N ASP A 134 -6.84 -4.37 8.98
CA ASP A 134 -5.85 -4.53 7.95
C ASP A 134 -6.24 -3.71 6.71
N PRO A 135 -5.46 -2.69 6.30
CA PRO A 135 -5.79 -1.86 5.15
C PRO A 135 -5.84 -2.62 3.82
N VAL A 136 -5.10 -3.75 3.72
CA VAL A 136 -5.11 -4.60 2.52
C VAL A 136 -6.45 -5.31 2.36
N ARG A 137 -7.08 -5.64 3.48
CA ARG A 137 -8.35 -6.39 3.52
C ARG A 137 -9.56 -5.51 3.74
N THR A 138 -9.36 -4.20 3.86
CA THR A 138 -10.45 -3.26 4.14
C THR A 138 -10.64 -2.31 2.98
N THR A 139 -11.84 -2.29 2.41
CA THR A 139 -12.22 -1.44 1.28
C THR A 139 -13.23 -0.41 1.75
N VAL A 140 -13.00 0.85 1.38
CA VAL A 140 -13.96 1.94 1.61
C VAL A 140 -14.77 2.14 0.34
N GLN A 141 -16.09 2.07 0.45
CA GLN A 141 -17.01 2.21 -0.67
C GLN A 141 -18.05 3.29 -0.36
N LEU A 142 -18.39 4.09 -1.37
CA LEU A 142 -19.54 4.98 -1.30
C LEU A 142 -20.74 4.24 -1.89
N ASP A 143 -21.75 4.01 -1.07
CA ASP A 143 -23.02 3.49 -1.54
C ASP A 143 -23.75 4.61 -2.32
N THR A 144 -23.80 4.47 -3.63
CA THR A 144 -24.41 5.46 -4.52
C THR A 144 -25.94 5.57 -4.34
N SER A 145 -26.58 4.56 -3.76
CA SER A 145 -28.01 4.53 -3.52
C SER A 145 -28.41 5.33 -2.27
N THR A 146 -27.59 5.25 -1.22
CA THR A 146 -27.83 5.89 0.07
C THR A 146 -26.97 7.13 0.29
N GLY A 147 -25.90 7.33 -0.50
CA GLY A 147 -24.89 8.37 -0.29
C GLY A 147 -24.03 8.16 0.96
N GLN A 148 -24.11 6.98 1.59
CA GLN A 148 -23.37 6.67 2.80
C GLN A 148 -22.07 5.90 2.50
N LEU A 149 -21.03 6.14 3.29
CA LEU A 149 -19.82 5.34 3.25
C LEU A 149 -20.07 3.96 3.88
N ARG A 150 -19.45 2.93 3.30
CA ARG A 150 -19.43 1.57 3.83
C ARG A 150 -18.00 1.07 3.89
N TYR A 151 -17.67 0.33 4.92
CA TYR A 151 -16.36 -0.25 5.13
C TYR A 151 -16.48 -1.77 5.09
N LYS A 152 -16.00 -2.38 3.99
CA LYS A 152 -15.97 -3.84 3.85
C LYS A 152 -14.62 -4.35 4.26
N THR A 153 -14.58 -5.21 5.25
CA THR A 153 -13.35 -5.84 5.74
C THR A 153 -13.48 -7.35 5.78
N GLN A 154 -12.36 -8.04 5.65
CA GLN A 154 -12.30 -9.49 5.67
C GLN A 154 -11.43 -9.95 6.85
N ASN A 155 -11.92 -10.88 7.66
CA ASN A 155 -11.11 -11.49 8.71
C ASN A 155 -10.12 -12.52 8.14
N ALA A 156 -9.25 -13.05 9.01
CA ALA A 156 -8.25 -14.05 8.63
C ALA A 156 -8.87 -15.35 8.07
N GLN A 157 -10.12 -15.65 8.42
CA GLN A 157 -10.86 -16.83 7.95
C GLN A 157 -11.64 -16.58 6.65
N GLY A 158 -11.51 -15.40 6.04
CA GLY A 158 -12.18 -15.07 4.79
C GLY A 158 -13.62 -14.55 4.95
N LYS A 159 -14.14 -14.43 6.17
CA LYS A 159 -15.49 -13.90 6.40
C LYS A 159 -15.51 -12.39 6.17
N MET A 160 -16.44 -11.92 5.34
CA MET A 160 -16.65 -10.51 5.06
C MET A 160 -17.55 -9.87 6.13
N TYR A 161 -17.20 -8.66 6.50
CA TYR A 161 -18.00 -7.78 7.38
C TYR A 161 -18.26 -6.47 6.67
N ASP A 162 -19.48 -5.96 6.79
CA ASP A 162 -19.89 -4.66 6.29
C ASP A 162 -20.13 -3.76 7.50
N LEU A 163 -19.27 -2.77 7.68
CA LEU A 163 -19.27 -1.89 8.85
C LEU A 163 -19.86 -0.53 8.46
N ALA A 164 -20.70 -0.02 9.35
CA ALA A 164 -21.24 1.33 9.22
C ALA A 164 -20.19 2.40 9.56
N PRO A 165 -20.32 3.63 9.07
CA PRO A 165 -19.37 4.71 9.38
C PRO A 165 -19.26 5.02 10.87
N GLU A 166 -20.33 4.79 11.62
CA GLU A 166 -20.40 5.01 13.07
C GLU A 166 -19.53 4.03 13.85
N ASP A 167 -19.28 2.84 13.27
CA ASP A 167 -18.51 1.78 13.89
C ASP A 167 -17.02 1.84 13.52
N VAL A 168 -16.61 2.88 12.79
CA VAL A 168 -15.27 2.95 12.24
C VAL A 168 -14.59 4.28 12.55
N LEU A 169 -13.38 4.19 13.08
CA LEU A 169 -12.47 5.32 13.21
C LEU A 169 -11.54 5.31 12.00
N HIS A 170 -11.65 6.30 11.11
CA HIS A 170 -10.88 6.38 9.88
C HIS A 170 -9.96 7.60 9.85
N PHE A 171 -8.66 7.36 9.96
CA PHE A 171 -7.63 8.37 9.78
C PHE A 171 -7.11 8.31 8.33
N LYS A 172 -6.96 9.46 7.71
CA LYS A 172 -6.58 9.58 6.30
C LYS A 172 -5.30 10.40 6.18
N ALA A 173 -4.44 10.01 5.25
CA ALA A 173 -3.38 10.88 4.74
C ALA A 173 -4.00 12.02 3.91
N PHE A 174 -3.21 12.69 3.09
CA PHE A 174 -3.74 13.67 2.14
C PHE A 174 -4.81 13.00 1.25
N THR A 175 -5.97 13.66 1.10
CA THR A 175 -7.06 13.13 0.30
C THR A 175 -7.35 14.06 -0.89
N ARG A 176 -7.76 13.50 -2.02
CA ARG A 176 -8.22 14.27 -3.20
C ARG A 176 -9.74 14.44 -3.20
N ASP A 177 -10.46 13.45 -2.69
CA ASP A 177 -11.92 13.35 -2.70
C ASP A 177 -12.55 13.49 -1.29
N GLY A 178 -11.71 13.61 -0.25
CA GLY A 178 -12.15 13.62 1.15
C GLY A 178 -12.56 12.26 1.70
N ILE A 179 -12.58 11.21 0.87
CA ILE A 179 -13.05 9.86 1.22
C ILE A 179 -11.88 8.92 1.50
N ILE A 180 -10.91 8.86 0.60
CA ILE A 180 -9.77 7.95 0.66
C ILE A 180 -8.47 8.75 0.73
N GLY A 181 -7.60 8.38 1.65
CA GLY A 181 -6.25 8.93 1.77
C GLY A 181 -5.31 8.33 0.74
N VAL A 182 -4.44 9.16 0.19
CA VAL A 182 -3.39 8.75 -0.75
C VAL A 182 -2.08 8.57 0.03
N ALA A 183 -1.45 7.41 -0.12
CA ALA A 183 -0.17 7.14 0.56
C ALA A 183 0.91 8.13 0.08
N PRO A 184 1.68 8.74 0.99
CA PRO A 184 2.69 9.77 0.66
C PRO A 184 3.75 9.28 -0.34
N TRP A 185 4.19 8.04 -0.26
CA TRP A 185 5.22 7.47 -1.15
C TRP A 185 4.76 7.40 -2.63
N LYS A 186 3.46 7.45 -2.92
CA LYS A 186 2.93 7.46 -4.30
C LYS A 186 3.37 8.68 -5.10
N THR A 187 3.79 9.74 -4.43
CA THR A 187 4.38 10.92 -5.11
C THR A 187 5.85 10.73 -5.47
N LEU A 188 6.48 9.68 -4.98
CA LEU A 188 7.90 9.37 -5.13
C LEU A 188 8.14 8.08 -5.93
N VAL A 189 7.16 7.67 -6.75
CA VAL A 189 7.24 6.38 -7.46
C VAL A 189 8.43 6.34 -8.40
N ASP A 190 8.65 7.40 -9.18
CA ASP A 190 9.75 7.46 -10.16
C ASP A 190 11.12 7.40 -9.48
N GLU A 191 11.28 8.06 -8.32
CA GLU A 191 12.50 8.02 -7.52
C GLU A 191 12.73 6.64 -6.90
N LEU A 192 11.66 5.99 -6.42
CA LEU A 192 11.73 4.65 -5.86
C LEU A 192 12.08 3.61 -6.92
N ASP A 193 11.54 3.72 -8.13
CA ASP A 193 11.87 2.86 -9.27
C ASP A 193 13.34 3.04 -9.66
N SER A 194 13.82 4.27 -9.77
CA SER A 194 15.21 4.58 -10.07
C SER A 194 16.16 4.01 -9.01
N GLN A 195 15.82 4.13 -7.73
CA GLN A 195 16.59 3.54 -6.62
C GLN A 195 16.62 2.02 -6.69
N ASN A 196 15.50 1.38 -6.97
CA ASN A 196 15.40 -0.08 -7.07
C ASN A 196 16.22 -0.60 -8.26
N ALA A 197 16.15 0.04 -9.42
CA ALA A 197 16.95 -0.28 -10.59
C ALA A 197 18.46 -0.13 -10.32
N THR A 198 18.86 0.96 -9.65
CA THR A 198 20.25 1.18 -9.25
C THR A 198 20.74 0.11 -8.28
N LYS A 199 19.96 -0.25 -7.27
CA LYS A 199 20.30 -1.32 -6.32
C LYS A 199 20.44 -2.67 -7.02
N ALA A 200 19.54 -3.00 -7.95
CA ALA A 200 19.61 -4.22 -8.74
C ALA A 200 20.89 -4.26 -9.58
N PHE A 201 21.18 -3.18 -10.32
CA PHE A 201 22.40 -3.07 -11.12
C PHE A 201 23.66 -3.23 -10.26
N ILE A 202 23.76 -2.54 -9.14
CA ILE A 202 24.92 -2.64 -8.24
C ILE A 202 25.03 -4.08 -7.68
N SER A 203 23.91 -4.68 -7.27
CA SER A 203 23.91 -6.06 -6.76
C SER A 203 24.39 -7.06 -7.81
N ASP A 204 23.92 -6.95 -9.05
CA ASP A 204 24.32 -7.81 -10.14
C ASP A 204 25.79 -7.58 -10.54
N PHE A 205 26.25 -6.34 -10.53
CA PHE A 205 27.64 -6.00 -10.76
C PHE A 205 28.58 -6.65 -9.74
N TYR A 206 28.25 -6.59 -8.45
CA TYR A 206 29.05 -7.26 -7.41
C TYR A 206 28.91 -8.78 -7.42
N ARG A 207 27.74 -9.31 -7.77
CA ARG A 207 27.50 -10.76 -7.83
C ARG A 207 28.22 -11.42 -8.98
N ASN A 208 28.25 -10.77 -10.14
CA ASN A 208 28.90 -11.29 -11.36
C ASN A 208 30.39 -10.97 -11.44
N GLY A 209 30.97 -10.34 -10.41
CA GLY A 209 32.31 -9.84 -10.40
C GLY A 209 32.46 -8.59 -11.27
N THR A 210 33.42 -7.74 -10.91
CA THR A 210 33.72 -6.48 -11.62
C THR A 210 34.45 -6.69 -12.97
N LEU A 211 34.52 -7.93 -13.43
CA LEU A 211 35.13 -8.24 -14.73
C LEU A 211 34.16 -7.79 -15.82
N SER A 212 34.50 -6.69 -16.48
CA SER A 212 33.87 -6.34 -17.74
C SER A 212 34.01 -7.54 -18.68
N SER A 213 32.88 -8.05 -19.18
CA SER A 213 32.86 -9.10 -20.18
C SER A 213 33.80 -8.68 -21.32
N GLY A 214 34.96 -9.34 -21.40
CA GLY A 214 35.93 -9.09 -22.45
C GLY A 214 35.29 -9.38 -23.82
N VAL A 215 35.58 -8.57 -24.80
CA VAL A 215 35.17 -8.83 -26.17
C VAL A 215 36.15 -9.83 -26.76
N LEU A 216 35.74 -11.09 -26.91
CA LEU A 216 36.49 -12.09 -27.68
C LEU A 216 36.35 -11.78 -29.17
N LYS A 217 37.42 -11.22 -29.77
CA LYS A 217 37.50 -10.96 -31.19
C LYS A 217 38.18 -12.11 -31.87
N THR A 218 37.48 -12.87 -32.72
CA THR A 218 38.10 -13.95 -33.51
C THR A 218 38.27 -13.52 -34.95
N ALA A 219 39.36 -13.95 -35.57
CA ALA A 219 39.68 -13.68 -36.99
C ALA A 219 38.80 -14.52 -37.95
N THR A 220 38.20 -15.61 -37.49
CA THR A 220 37.39 -16.55 -38.27
C THR A 220 35.98 -16.64 -37.77
N LYS A 221 35.00 -16.87 -38.65
CA LYS A 221 33.59 -17.13 -38.26
C LYS A 221 33.50 -18.41 -37.45
N LEU A 222 33.10 -18.29 -36.19
CA LEU A 222 32.83 -19.42 -35.30
C LEU A 222 31.58 -20.16 -35.79
N ASN A 223 31.68 -21.51 -35.92
CA ASN A 223 30.52 -22.35 -36.18
C ASN A 223 29.65 -22.46 -34.90
N ARG A 224 28.47 -23.06 -35.03
CA ARG A 224 27.46 -23.09 -33.95
C ARG A 224 27.96 -23.83 -32.71
N GLU A 225 28.76 -24.90 -32.89
CA GLU A 225 29.33 -25.71 -31.81
C GLU A 225 30.47 -25.01 -31.06
N ALA A 226 31.32 -24.26 -31.78
CA ALA A 226 32.34 -23.47 -31.17
C ALA A 226 31.79 -22.27 -30.35
N LYS A 227 30.69 -21.66 -30.80
CA LYS A 227 29.96 -20.64 -30.04
C LYS A 227 29.38 -21.17 -28.73
N GLN A 228 28.92 -22.44 -28.73
CA GLN A 228 28.36 -23.06 -27.56
C GLN A 228 29.42 -23.39 -26.51
N ARG A 229 30.58 -23.90 -26.92
CA ARG A 229 31.71 -24.16 -26.01
C ARG A 229 32.27 -22.89 -25.35
N VAL A 230 32.40 -21.80 -26.09
CA VAL A 230 32.82 -20.50 -25.54
C VAL A 230 31.82 -19.88 -24.57
N ARG A 231 30.57 -20.35 -24.58
CA ARG A 231 29.51 -19.87 -23.69
C ARG A 231 29.40 -20.68 -22.39
N GLU A 232 29.95 -21.89 -22.36
CA GLU A 232 29.94 -22.83 -21.24
C GLU A 232 31.24 -22.77 -20.40
N GLU A 233 32.29 -22.12 -20.90
CA GLU A 233 33.51 -21.72 -20.15
C GLU A 233 33.40 -20.29 -19.59
#